data_200ae881261c77f0f3bd9161ae71147e
#
_entry.id   200ae881261c77f0f3bd9161ae71147e
#
_cell.length_a   1.000
_cell.length_b   1.000
_cell.length_c   1.000
_cell.angle_alpha   90.00
_cell.angle_beta   90.00
_cell.angle_gamma   90.00
#
_symmetry.space_group_name_H-M   'P 1'
#
loop_
_entity.id
_entity.type
_entity.pdbx_description
1 polymer ?
#
loop_
_entity_poly.entity_id
_entity_poly.type
_entity_poly.pdbx_seq_one_letter_code
_entity_poly.pdbx_strand_id
1 'polypeptide(L)'
;MMKKTFLVAFTFLTALVVSLGLSIRPAEAAAPAEQFVADSVQKAMGILNNAALSKEQRKAEFQDFLLTLTNIQSIGRYTLGQYRRSATPEELTAFDAAFKDYALSVYQSYFAKYSGQTLKVTGSTALGPDDVMVKTVTVDAKKATAKPYEVDFRVQTVGGRQVVSDFSVEGVWIRELERNDFTSYLGQKNGDVKALIVMLKQKATQQR
;
A
#
# COMPACT_ATOMS: atom_id res chain seq x y z
N MET A 1 -74.51 -17.73 -46.82
CA MET A 1 -73.31 -18.36 -46.29
C MET A 1 -72.30 -17.25 -45.97
N MET A 2 -72.24 -16.80 -44.72
CA MET A 2 -71.37 -15.68 -44.33
C MET A 2 -70.42 -16.22 -43.23
N LYS A 3 -69.10 -16.23 -43.50
CA LYS A 3 -68.06 -16.58 -42.55
C LYS A 3 -67.75 -15.36 -41.68
N LYS A 4 -67.98 -15.46 -40.37
CA LYS A 4 -67.56 -14.43 -39.40
C LYS A 4 -66.15 -14.76 -38.94
N THR A 5 -65.26 -13.84 -39.26
CA THR A 5 -63.86 -13.87 -38.80
C THR A 5 -63.75 -13.16 -37.44
N PHE A 6 -63.36 -13.87 -36.39
CA PHE A 6 -63.09 -13.32 -35.08
C PHE A 6 -61.65 -12.84 -35.03
N LEU A 7 -61.46 -11.52 -34.82
CA LEU A 7 -60.16 -10.90 -34.63
C LEU A 7 -59.85 -10.87 -33.11
N VAL A 8 -58.90 -11.69 -32.63
CA VAL A 8 -58.43 -11.66 -31.25
C VAL A 8 -57.21 -10.73 -31.21
N ALA A 9 -57.36 -9.55 -30.59
CA ALA A 9 -56.28 -8.63 -30.33
C ALA A 9 -55.50 -9.12 -29.09
N PHE A 10 -54.27 -9.57 -29.31
CA PHE A 10 -53.34 -9.97 -28.24
C PHE A 10 -52.44 -8.79 -27.90
N THR A 11 -52.76 -8.09 -26.81
CA THR A 11 -51.97 -6.96 -26.30
C THR A 11 -50.75 -7.53 -25.57
N PHE A 12 -49.57 -7.42 -26.19
CA PHE A 12 -48.29 -7.68 -25.55
C PHE A 12 -47.89 -6.49 -24.65
N LEU A 13 -48.00 -6.67 -23.34
CA LEU A 13 -47.48 -5.73 -22.33
C LEU A 13 -46.02 -6.07 -22.11
N THR A 14 -45.10 -5.42 -22.84
CA THR A 14 -43.66 -5.51 -22.60
C THR A 14 -43.31 -4.70 -21.36
N ALA A 15 -43.09 -5.39 -20.24
CA ALA A 15 -42.49 -4.81 -19.03
C ALA A 15 -41.01 -4.51 -19.30
N LEU A 16 -40.68 -3.23 -19.50
CA LEU A 16 -39.32 -2.72 -19.60
C LEU A 16 -38.70 -2.72 -18.19
N VAL A 17 -37.98 -3.79 -17.81
CA VAL A 17 -37.15 -3.81 -16.60
C VAL A 17 -35.92 -2.95 -16.86
N VAL A 18 -35.96 -1.70 -16.43
CA VAL A 18 -34.78 -0.84 -16.36
C VAL A 18 -33.94 -1.31 -15.17
N SER A 19 -33.02 -2.24 -15.41
CA SER A 19 -31.98 -2.56 -14.48
C SER A 19 -31.00 -1.38 -14.41
N LEU A 20 -31.16 -0.48 -13.40
CA LEU A 20 -30.10 0.45 -13.02
C LEU A 20 -28.93 -0.40 -12.46
N GLY A 21 -28.09 -0.87 -13.35
CA GLY A 21 -26.76 -1.36 -12.99
C GLY A 21 -25.97 -0.18 -12.43
N LEU A 22 -25.80 -0.11 -11.11
CA LEU A 22 -24.74 0.70 -10.52
C LEU A 22 -23.40 0.12 -11.00
N SER A 23 -22.97 0.56 -12.18
CA SER A 23 -21.60 0.36 -12.63
C SER A 23 -20.72 1.25 -11.77
N ILE A 24 -20.15 0.70 -10.70
CA ILE A 24 -19.06 1.34 -9.95
C ILE A 24 -17.94 1.54 -10.97
N ARG A 25 -17.76 2.80 -11.40
CA ARG A 25 -16.75 3.15 -12.39
C ARG A 25 -15.37 3.05 -11.71
N PRO A 26 -14.47 2.18 -12.17
CA PRO A 26 -13.13 2.07 -11.60
C PRO A 26 -12.33 3.38 -11.69
N ALA A 27 -12.71 4.32 -12.55
CA ALA A 27 -12.09 5.64 -12.68
C ALA A 27 -12.35 6.59 -11.49
N GLU A 28 -13.42 6.38 -10.72
CA GLU A 28 -13.80 7.29 -9.62
C GLU A 28 -12.95 7.09 -8.36
N ALA A 29 -12.41 5.89 -8.13
CA ALA A 29 -11.48 5.61 -7.04
C ALA A 29 -10.01 5.96 -7.38
N ALA A 30 -9.67 6.03 -8.66
CA ALA A 30 -8.31 6.23 -9.15
C ALA A 30 -7.78 7.64 -8.87
N ALA A 31 -8.54 8.68 -9.22
CA ALA A 31 -8.10 10.08 -9.06
C ALA A 31 -7.82 10.48 -7.60
N PRO A 32 -8.64 10.13 -6.60
CA PRO A 32 -8.32 10.38 -5.19
C PRO A 32 -7.05 9.66 -4.72
N ALA A 33 -6.78 8.44 -5.19
CA ALA A 33 -5.58 7.71 -4.82
C ALA A 33 -4.31 8.30 -5.43
N GLU A 34 -4.37 8.75 -6.68
CA GLU A 34 -3.27 9.48 -7.34
C GLU A 34 -2.95 10.78 -6.60
N GLN A 35 -3.99 11.57 -6.24
CA GLN A 35 -3.81 12.79 -5.49
C GLN A 35 -3.22 12.53 -4.11
N PHE A 36 -3.71 11.51 -3.40
CA PHE A 36 -3.17 11.10 -2.10
C PHE A 36 -1.67 10.76 -2.17
N VAL A 37 -1.24 10.02 -3.20
CA VAL A 37 0.18 9.70 -3.39
C VAL A 37 0.98 10.96 -3.76
N ALA A 38 0.47 11.82 -4.65
CA ALA A 38 1.14 13.06 -5.04
C ALA A 38 1.35 13.99 -3.84
N ASP A 39 0.31 14.20 -3.02
CA ASP A 39 0.37 15.03 -1.81
C ASP A 39 1.32 14.43 -0.77
N SER A 40 1.32 13.10 -0.64
CA SER A 40 2.22 12.38 0.26
C SER A 40 3.68 12.54 -0.16
N VAL A 41 3.97 12.47 -1.47
CA VAL A 41 5.31 12.73 -2.01
C VAL A 41 5.73 14.17 -1.74
N GLN A 42 4.86 15.15 -2.00
CA GLN A 42 5.17 16.57 -1.73
C GLN A 42 5.46 16.79 -0.24
N LYS A 43 4.66 16.24 0.66
CA LYS A 43 4.88 16.35 2.11
C LYS A 43 6.18 15.69 2.54
N ALA A 44 6.48 14.49 2.03
CA ALA A 44 7.76 13.81 2.26
C ALA A 44 8.94 14.69 1.83
N MET A 45 8.87 15.26 0.63
CA MET A 45 9.92 16.17 0.11
C MET A 45 10.05 17.44 0.94
N GLY A 46 8.94 18.01 1.39
CA GLY A 46 8.92 19.16 2.30
C GLY A 46 9.68 18.87 3.60
N ILE A 47 9.46 17.72 4.22
CA ILE A 47 10.19 17.31 5.43
C ILE A 47 11.68 17.08 5.13
N LEU A 48 11.98 16.31 4.07
CA LEU A 48 13.35 15.91 3.73
C LEU A 48 14.24 17.10 3.38
N ASN A 49 13.68 18.13 2.73
CA ASN A 49 14.40 19.32 2.27
C ASN A 49 14.28 20.51 3.24
N ASN A 50 13.66 20.35 4.41
CA ASN A 50 13.50 21.44 5.37
C ASN A 50 14.85 21.81 6.00
N ALA A 51 15.45 22.91 5.52
CA ALA A 51 16.73 23.41 6.00
C ALA A 51 16.67 23.99 7.43
N ALA A 52 15.46 24.31 7.94
CA ALA A 52 15.30 24.83 9.30
C ALA A 52 15.41 23.74 10.37
N LEU A 53 15.27 22.45 9.97
CA LEU A 53 15.36 21.32 10.88
C LEU A 53 16.76 20.70 10.90
N SER A 54 17.20 20.22 12.05
CA SER A 54 18.38 19.34 12.14
C SER A 54 18.13 18.03 11.38
N LYS A 55 19.20 17.28 11.12
CA LYS A 55 19.08 15.96 10.48
C LYS A 55 18.22 15.01 11.31
N GLU A 56 18.38 15.03 12.62
CA GLU A 56 17.65 14.21 13.59
C GLU A 56 16.16 14.59 13.61
N GLN A 57 15.85 15.89 13.59
CA GLN A 57 14.47 16.37 13.54
C GLN A 57 13.78 15.96 12.23
N ARG A 58 14.46 16.14 11.06
CA ARG A 58 13.91 15.68 9.78
C ARG A 58 13.64 14.17 9.79
N LYS A 59 14.55 13.39 10.37
CA LYS A 59 14.39 11.94 10.51
C LYS A 59 13.16 11.61 11.36
N ALA A 60 12.99 12.25 12.51
CA ALA A 60 11.84 12.02 13.40
C ALA A 60 10.52 12.41 12.71
N GLU A 61 10.44 13.61 12.12
CA GLU A 61 9.23 14.04 11.40
C GLU A 61 8.90 13.13 10.21
N PHE A 62 9.90 12.65 9.49
CA PHE A 62 9.67 11.73 8.39
C PHE A 62 9.17 10.36 8.87
N GLN A 63 9.67 9.85 9.99
CA GLN A 63 9.17 8.63 10.60
C GLN A 63 7.71 8.75 11.04
N ASP A 64 7.38 9.84 11.74
CA ASP A 64 6.01 10.12 12.18
C ASP A 64 5.08 10.23 10.96
N PHE A 65 5.52 10.92 9.92
CA PHE A 65 4.79 11.02 8.67
C PHE A 65 4.52 9.63 8.05
N LEU A 66 5.53 8.75 7.95
CA LEU A 66 5.37 7.40 7.42
C LEU A 66 4.34 6.59 8.23
N LEU A 67 4.34 6.73 9.55
CA LEU A 67 3.35 6.07 10.40
C LEU A 67 1.93 6.59 10.20
N THR A 68 1.76 7.84 9.73
CA THR A 68 0.43 8.35 9.35
C THR A 68 -0.05 7.82 8.01
N LEU A 69 0.87 7.52 7.10
CA LEU A 69 0.55 7.00 5.76
C LEU A 69 0.15 5.54 5.75
N THR A 70 0.64 4.75 6.71
CA THR A 70 0.54 3.30 6.67
C THR A 70 -0.19 2.73 7.87
N ASN A 71 -0.80 1.56 7.71
CA ASN A 71 -1.18 0.73 8.84
C ASN A 71 -0.07 -0.30 9.09
N ILE A 72 1.01 0.16 9.76
CA ILE A 72 2.22 -0.64 9.98
C ILE A 72 1.95 -1.96 10.68
N GLN A 73 0.97 -2.00 11.61
CA GLN A 73 0.55 -3.21 12.29
C GLN A 73 -0.09 -4.21 11.31
N SER A 74 -0.98 -3.74 10.44
CA SER A 74 -1.62 -4.60 9.44
C SER A 74 -0.61 -5.16 8.44
N ILE A 75 0.35 -4.32 8.01
CA ILE A 75 1.45 -4.73 7.14
C ILE A 75 2.29 -5.81 7.83
N GLY A 76 2.73 -5.58 9.06
CA GLY A 76 3.53 -6.54 9.82
C GLY A 76 2.81 -7.86 10.02
N ARG A 77 1.57 -7.83 10.47
CA ARG A 77 0.78 -9.06 10.68
C ARG A 77 0.52 -9.86 9.41
N TYR A 78 0.49 -9.20 8.25
CA TYR A 78 0.43 -9.89 6.96
C TYR A 78 1.69 -10.71 6.69
N THR A 79 2.89 -10.19 7.06
CA THR A 79 4.17 -10.87 6.81
C THR A 79 4.35 -12.16 7.61
N LEU A 80 3.61 -12.34 8.71
CA LEU A 80 3.59 -13.61 9.46
C LEU A 80 2.96 -14.77 8.67
N GLY A 81 2.19 -14.49 7.63
CA GLY A 81 1.52 -15.50 6.82
C GLY A 81 0.64 -16.43 7.68
N GLN A 82 0.82 -17.74 7.51
CA GLN A 82 0.08 -18.77 8.26
C GLN A 82 0.37 -18.74 9.77
N TYR A 83 1.57 -18.34 10.19
CA TYR A 83 2.00 -18.32 11.58
C TYR A 83 1.26 -17.29 12.44
N ARG A 84 0.61 -16.30 11.82
CA ARG A 84 -0.28 -15.37 12.52
C ARG A 84 -1.38 -16.05 13.32
N ARG A 85 -1.87 -17.23 12.85
CA ARG A 85 -2.97 -17.94 13.49
C ARG A 85 -2.54 -18.75 14.71
N SER A 86 -1.28 -19.16 14.78
CA SER A 86 -0.70 -19.93 15.88
C SER A 86 0.01 -19.06 16.92
N ALA A 87 0.29 -17.78 16.60
CA ALA A 87 0.91 -16.83 17.52
C ALA A 87 -0.06 -16.43 18.64
N THR A 88 0.44 -16.36 19.88
CA THR A 88 -0.36 -15.87 21.02
C THR A 88 -0.60 -14.35 20.92
N PRO A 89 -1.59 -13.80 21.65
CA PRO A 89 -1.80 -12.34 21.70
C PRO A 89 -0.56 -11.56 22.16
N GLU A 90 0.20 -12.11 23.11
CA GLU A 90 1.44 -11.53 23.63
C GLU A 90 2.54 -11.52 22.58
N GLU A 91 2.68 -12.61 21.83
CA GLU A 91 3.62 -12.71 20.71
C GLU A 91 3.26 -11.74 19.59
N LEU A 92 1.97 -11.61 19.25
CA LEU A 92 1.52 -10.63 18.27
C LEU A 92 1.82 -9.20 18.70
N THR A 93 1.61 -8.86 19.97
CA THR A 93 1.91 -7.53 20.52
C THR A 93 3.43 -7.25 20.46
N ALA A 94 4.23 -8.22 20.87
CA ALA A 94 5.69 -8.09 20.83
C ALA A 94 6.22 -8.03 19.38
N PHE A 95 5.62 -8.78 18.48
CA PHE A 95 5.93 -8.75 17.05
C PHE A 95 5.58 -7.39 16.42
N ASP A 96 4.39 -6.83 16.69
CA ASP A 96 3.97 -5.53 16.19
C ASP A 96 5.00 -4.44 16.54
N ALA A 97 5.48 -4.43 17.79
CA ALA A 97 6.51 -3.49 18.24
C ALA A 97 7.85 -3.71 17.52
N ALA A 98 8.32 -4.96 17.45
CA ALA A 98 9.59 -5.30 16.78
C ALA A 98 9.55 -5.03 15.28
N PHE A 99 8.44 -5.32 14.62
CA PHE A 99 8.24 -5.04 13.20
C PHE A 99 8.23 -3.53 12.92
N LYS A 100 7.55 -2.74 13.75
CA LYS A 100 7.56 -1.27 13.64
C LYS A 100 8.99 -0.73 13.70
N ASP A 101 9.78 -1.14 14.70
CA ASP A 101 11.16 -0.70 14.87
C ASP A 101 12.05 -1.12 13.69
N TYR A 102 11.87 -2.34 13.19
CA TYR A 102 12.55 -2.85 12.02
C TYR A 102 12.20 -2.05 10.77
N ALA A 103 10.92 -1.86 10.48
CA ALA A 103 10.47 -1.11 9.31
C ALA A 103 11.00 0.32 9.33
N LEU A 104 10.92 1.01 10.46
CA LEU A 104 11.47 2.37 10.61
C LEU A 104 12.98 2.40 10.40
N SER A 105 13.73 1.38 10.83
CA SER A 105 15.18 1.32 10.59
C SER A 105 15.54 1.12 9.11
N VAL A 106 14.75 0.31 8.39
CA VAL A 106 14.88 0.14 6.94
C VAL A 106 14.65 1.48 6.22
N TYR A 107 13.59 2.21 6.55
CA TYR A 107 13.35 3.54 5.97
C TYR A 107 14.47 4.53 6.28
N GLN A 108 15.07 4.47 7.49
CA GLN A 108 16.23 5.32 7.83
C GLN A 108 17.43 5.08 6.92
N SER A 109 17.69 3.83 6.54
CA SER A 109 18.77 3.50 5.61
C SER A 109 18.57 4.11 4.22
N TYR A 110 17.33 4.17 3.75
CA TYR A 110 16.99 4.88 2.50
C TYR A 110 17.09 6.40 2.64
N PHE A 111 16.65 6.94 3.78
CA PHE A 111 16.80 8.37 4.09
C PHE A 111 18.27 8.81 4.03
N ALA A 112 19.20 8.02 4.54
CA ALA A 112 20.63 8.32 4.50
C ALA A 112 21.20 8.40 3.07
N LYS A 113 20.56 7.73 2.10
CA LYS A 113 20.94 7.70 0.68
C LYS A 113 20.20 8.73 -0.16
N TYR A 114 19.22 9.43 0.41
CA TYR A 114 18.46 10.44 -0.30
C TYR A 114 19.35 11.62 -0.71
N SER A 115 19.30 11.99 -1.97
CA SER A 115 20.12 13.07 -2.55
C SER A 115 19.30 14.08 -3.37
N GLY A 116 17.98 14.13 -3.20
CA GLY A 116 17.10 15.09 -3.85
C GLY A 116 16.21 14.50 -4.95
N GLN A 117 16.14 13.17 -5.05
CA GLN A 117 15.19 12.51 -5.95
C GLN A 117 13.75 12.72 -5.46
N THR A 118 12.80 12.79 -6.40
CA THR A 118 11.37 12.80 -6.11
C THR A 118 10.65 11.72 -6.90
N LEU A 119 9.35 11.55 -6.66
CA LEU A 119 8.49 10.64 -7.40
C LEU A 119 7.44 11.45 -8.16
N LYS A 120 7.17 11.05 -9.40
CA LYS A 120 6.11 11.61 -10.24
C LYS A 120 5.06 10.52 -10.48
N VAL A 121 3.80 10.82 -10.15
CA VAL A 121 2.66 9.96 -10.50
C VAL A 121 2.52 9.92 -12.02
N THR A 122 2.38 8.71 -12.57
CA THR A 122 2.23 8.46 -14.01
C THR A 122 0.88 7.84 -14.37
N GLY A 123 0.10 7.43 -13.38
CA GLY A 123 -1.23 6.86 -13.54
C GLY A 123 -1.56 5.88 -12.43
N SER A 124 -2.70 5.22 -12.57
CA SER A 124 -3.16 4.22 -11.60
C SER A 124 -3.94 3.09 -12.24
N THR A 125 -4.15 2.02 -11.48
CA THR A 125 -4.99 0.87 -11.84
C THR A 125 -5.83 0.48 -10.63
N ALA A 126 -7.15 0.50 -10.76
CA ALA A 126 -8.06 0.00 -9.73
C ALA A 126 -7.92 -1.53 -9.61
N LEU A 127 -7.66 -2.02 -8.42
CA LEU A 127 -7.59 -3.45 -8.08
C LEU A 127 -8.90 -3.94 -7.45
N GLY A 128 -9.69 -3.01 -6.92
CA GLY A 128 -10.98 -3.24 -6.29
C GLY A 128 -11.66 -1.92 -5.92
N PRO A 129 -12.84 -1.95 -5.27
CA PRO A 129 -13.57 -0.73 -4.88
C PRO A 129 -12.74 0.20 -3.97
N ASP A 130 -12.00 -0.37 -3.03
CA ASP A 130 -11.20 0.34 -2.03
C ASP A 130 -9.70 0.06 -2.17
N ASP A 131 -9.23 -0.33 -3.34
CA ASP A 131 -7.87 -0.80 -3.58
C ASP A 131 -7.37 -0.34 -4.95
N VAL A 132 -6.36 0.51 -4.96
CA VAL A 132 -5.80 1.14 -6.16
C VAL A 132 -4.28 1.00 -6.14
N MET A 133 -3.71 0.58 -7.26
CA MET A 133 -2.28 0.66 -7.53
C MET A 133 -1.98 1.98 -8.22
N VAL A 134 -1.21 2.85 -7.58
CA VAL A 134 -0.74 4.12 -8.13
C VAL A 134 0.69 3.96 -8.62
N LYS A 135 0.92 4.24 -9.88
CA LYS A 135 2.22 4.13 -10.54
C LYS A 135 2.99 5.43 -10.42
N THR A 136 4.26 5.33 -10.07
CA THR A 136 5.16 6.46 -10.04
C THR A 136 6.51 6.11 -10.66
N VAL A 137 7.25 7.14 -11.06
CA VAL A 137 8.64 7.01 -11.51
C VAL A 137 9.52 7.98 -10.74
N THR A 138 10.77 7.58 -10.51
CA THR A 138 11.75 8.50 -9.91
C THR A 138 12.13 9.61 -10.86
N VAL A 139 12.28 10.82 -10.32
CA VAL A 139 12.80 11.99 -11.02
C VAL A 139 13.99 12.53 -10.23
N ASP A 140 15.14 12.61 -10.87
CA ASP A 140 16.35 13.19 -10.28
C ASP A 140 16.69 14.50 -11.00
N ALA A 141 16.43 15.63 -10.33
CA ALA A 141 16.70 16.95 -10.92
C ALA A 141 18.20 17.20 -11.17
N LYS A 142 19.09 16.50 -10.45
CA LYS A 142 20.56 16.64 -10.58
C LYS A 142 21.16 15.68 -11.60
N LYS A 143 20.44 14.63 -11.97
CA LYS A 143 20.89 13.59 -12.89
C LYS A 143 19.81 13.29 -13.92
N ALA A 144 19.50 14.30 -14.76
CA ALA A 144 18.46 14.20 -15.79
C ALA A 144 18.67 13.04 -16.80
N THR A 145 19.89 12.51 -16.89
CA THR A 145 20.24 11.37 -17.74
C THR A 145 20.13 10.01 -17.02
N ALA A 146 19.88 9.99 -15.71
CA ALA A 146 19.68 8.73 -14.99
C ALA A 146 18.38 8.06 -15.46
N LYS A 147 18.45 6.76 -15.74
CA LYS A 147 17.25 5.98 -16.09
C LYS A 147 16.30 6.02 -14.89
N PRO A 148 15.06 6.52 -15.05
CA PRO A 148 14.06 6.42 -14.01
C PRO A 148 13.80 4.96 -13.65
N TYR A 149 13.51 4.67 -12.37
CA TYR A 149 12.99 3.38 -11.95
C TYR A 149 11.57 3.54 -11.40
N GLU A 150 10.80 2.48 -11.52
CA GLU A 150 9.40 2.46 -11.12
C GLU A 150 9.28 2.23 -9.62
N VAL A 151 8.39 2.99 -8.98
CA VAL A 151 7.96 2.78 -7.60
C VAL A 151 6.45 2.86 -7.57
N ASP A 152 5.78 1.74 -7.37
CA ASP A 152 4.32 1.72 -7.32
C ASP A 152 3.84 1.62 -5.88
N PHE A 153 2.68 2.24 -5.61
CA PHE A 153 2.05 2.24 -4.29
C PHE A 153 0.70 1.56 -4.35
N ARG A 154 0.44 0.64 -3.44
CA ARG A 154 -0.89 0.10 -3.22
C ARG A 154 -1.59 0.94 -2.17
N VAL A 155 -2.62 1.65 -2.58
CA VAL A 155 -3.44 2.52 -1.74
C VAL A 155 -4.76 1.83 -1.45
N GLN A 156 -5.11 1.70 -0.19
CA GLN A 156 -6.38 1.15 0.25
C GLN A 156 -7.17 2.18 1.05
N THR A 157 -8.51 2.15 0.90
CA THR A 157 -9.42 2.93 1.72
C THR A 157 -9.89 2.08 2.90
N VAL A 158 -9.49 2.46 4.11
CA VAL A 158 -9.82 1.76 5.36
C VAL A 158 -10.54 2.72 6.29
N GLY A 159 -11.80 2.44 6.60
CA GLY A 159 -12.62 3.32 7.44
C GLY A 159 -12.74 4.74 6.89
N GLY A 160 -12.86 4.90 5.58
CA GLY A 160 -12.95 6.19 4.89
C GLY A 160 -11.62 6.94 4.74
N ARG A 161 -10.50 6.37 5.18
CA ARG A 161 -9.16 6.97 5.08
C ARG A 161 -8.27 6.18 4.14
N GLN A 162 -7.58 6.88 3.24
CA GLN A 162 -6.57 6.27 2.39
C GLN A 162 -5.28 5.98 3.16
N VAL A 163 -4.73 4.79 2.94
CA VAL A 163 -3.46 4.33 3.51
C VAL A 163 -2.64 3.61 2.46
N VAL A 164 -1.33 3.75 2.52
CA VAL A 164 -0.40 2.91 1.75
C VAL A 164 -0.33 1.55 2.43
N SER A 165 -0.76 0.50 1.76
CA SER A 165 -0.76 -0.88 2.27
C SER A 165 0.43 -1.70 1.78
N ASP A 166 1.09 -1.28 0.70
CA ASP A 166 2.30 -1.87 0.13
C ASP A 166 2.95 -0.90 -0.86
N PHE A 167 4.19 -1.15 -1.22
CA PHE A 167 4.85 -0.51 -2.35
C PHE A 167 5.76 -1.49 -3.06
N SER A 168 6.04 -1.22 -4.34
CA SER A 168 7.00 -1.99 -5.12
C SER A 168 8.14 -1.11 -5.63
N VAL A 169 9.27 -1.73 -5.86
CA VAL A 169 10.40 -1.14 -6.59
C VAL A 169 10.72 -2.05 -7.74
N GLU A 170 10.65 -1.53 -8.98
CA GLU A 170 10.86 -2.31 -10.22
C GLU A 170 10.02 -3.62 -10.22
N GLY A 171 8.74 -3.53 -9.79
CA GLY A 171 7.80 -4.63 -9.75
C GLY A 171 7.94 -5.60 -8.57
N VAL A 172 8.93 -5.42 -7.69
CA VAL A 172 9.10 -6.23 -6.47
C VAL A 172 8.30 -5.64 -5.34
N TRP A 173 7.21 -6.27 -4.94
CA TRP A 173 6.33 -5.86 -3.84
C TRP A 173 6.96 -6.17 -2.50
N ILE A 174 7.18 -5.13 -1.68
CA ILE A 174 7.99 -5.25 -0.46
C ILE A 174 7.29 -6.07 0.62
N ARG A 175 6.00 -5.88 0.82
CA ARG A 175 5.24 -6.65 1.82
C ARG A 175 5.22 -8.14 1.51
N GLU A 176 5.14 -8.51 0.22
CA GLU A 176 5.16 -9.91 -0.20
C GLU A 176 6.58 -10.51 -0.08
N LEU A 177 7.61 -9.73 -0.42
CA LEU A 177 9.01 -10.13 -0.21
C LEU A 177 9.28 -10.43 1.26
N GLU A 178 8.90 -9.50 2.16
CA GLU A 178 9.07 -9.68 3.61
C GLU A 178 8.27 -10.88 4.14
N ARG A 179 7.07 -11.11 3.61
CA ARG A 179 6.27 -12.29 3.98
C ARG A 179 6.99 -13.58 3.60
N ASN A 180 7.54 -13.66 2.42
CA ASN A 180 8.26 -14.85 1.97
C ASN A 180 9.51 -15.09 2.83
N ASP A 181 10.26 -14.05 3.14
CA ASP A 181 11.45 -14.13 4.00
C ASP A 181 11.09 -14.56 5.43
N PHE A 182 10.07 -13.94 6.03
CA PHE A 182 9.69 -14.24 7.41
C PHE A 182 9.03 -15.61 7.55
N THR A 183 8.20 -16.02 6.59
CA THR A 183 7.60 -17.36 6.63
C THR A 183 8.64 -18.45 6.39
N SER A 184 9.62 -18.21 5.53
CA SER A 184 10.77 -19.09 5.35
C SER A 184 11.59 -19.22 6.64
N TYR A 185 11.92 -18.09 7.27
CA TYR A 185 12.64 -18.08 8.55
C TYR A 185 11.85 -18.83 9.65
N LEU A 186 10.56 -18.56 9.77
CA LEU A 186 9.68 -19.25 10.73
C LEU A 186 9.61 -20.75 10.46
N GLY A 187 9.58 -21.18 9.20
CA GLY A 187 9.64 -22.59 8.83
C GLY A 187 10.91 -23.27 9.35
N GLN A 188 12.08 -22.60 9.22
CA GLN A 188 13.37 -23.10 9.74
C GLN A 188 13.45 -23.10 11.28
N LYS A 189 12.58 -22.32 11.94
CA LYS A 189 12.50 -22.21 13.41
C LYS A 189 11.28 -22.92 14.02
N ASN A 190 10.70 -23.90 13.31
CA ASN A 190 9.51 -24.64 13.75
C ASN A 190 8.32 -23.74 14.12
N GLY A 191 8.18 -22.60 13.47
CA GLY A 191 7.11 -21.63 13.72
C GLY A 191 7.31 -20.74 14.94
N ASP A 192 8.52 -20.71 15.52
CA ASP A 192 8.83 -19.87 16.70
C ASP A 192 8.82 -18.38 16.36
N VAL A 193 7.69 -17.72 16.68
CA VAL A 193 7.50 -16.27 16.48
C VAL A 193 8.46 -15.45 17.37
N LYS A 194 8.87 -15.96 18.54
CA LYS A 194 9.82 -15.26 19.42
C LYS A 194 11.22 -15.18 18.77
N ALA A 195 11.62 -16.23 18.06
CA ALA A 195 12.86 -16.21 17.30
C ALA A 195 12.83 -15.12 16.19
N LEU A 196 11.71 -14.97 15.50
CA LEU A 196 11.53 -13.89 14.51
C LEU A 196 11.58 -12.50 15.16
N ILE A 197 10.93 -12.31 16.30
CA ILE A 197 10.96 -11.05 17.07
C ILE A 197 12.41 -10.67 17.45
N VAL A 198 13.19 -11.63 17.92
CA VAL A 198 14.62 -11.40 18.25
C VAL A 198 15.40 -10.98 17.01
N MET A 199 15.21 -11.67 15.89
CA MET A 199 15.88 -11.35 14.62
C MET A 199 15.52 -9.93 14.15
N LEU A 200 14.25 -9.52 14.21
CA LEU A 200 13.82 -8.18 13.81
C LEU A 200 14.46 -7.10 14.69
N LYS A 201 14.49 -7.30 16.00
CA LYS A 201 15.16 -6.37 16.93
C LYS A 201 16.66 -6.22 16.64
N GLN A 202 17.34 -7.33 16.32
CA GLN A 202 18.75 -7.30 15.92
C GLN A 202 18.95 -6.53 14.61
N LYS A 203 18.14 -6.79 13.59
CA LYS A 203 18.20 -6.04 12.32
C LYS A 203 17.92 -4.56 12.51
N ALA A 204 16.95 -4.20 13.36
CA ALA A 204 16.62 -2.81 13.65
C ALA A 204 17.80 -2.04 14.29
N THR A 205 18.63 -2.70 15.09
CA THR A 205 19.82 -2.07 15.70
C THR A 205 21.00 -1.94 14.74
N GLN A 206 21.15 -2.88 13.80
CA GLN A 206 22.25 -2.87 12.83
C GLN A 206 22.10 -1.79 11.74
N GLN A 207 20.88 -1.29 11.51
CA GLN A 207 20.58 -0.29 10.47
C GLN A 207 20.48 1.15 11.01
N ARG A 208 20.65 1.36 12.31
CA ARG A 208 20.68 2.68 12.97
C ARG A 208 22.05 3.32 12.87
#